data_d9210601650ca48a8ce8db47ab71d54a
#
_entry.id   d9210601650ca48a8ce8db47ab71d54a
#
_cell.length_a   1.000
_cell.length_b   1.000
_cell.length_c   1.000
_cell.angle_alpha   90.00
_cell.angle_beta   90.00
_cell.angle_gamma   90.00
#
_symmetry.space_group_name_H-M   'P 1'
#
loop_
_entity.id
_entity.type
_entity.pdbx_description
1 polymer ?
#
loop_
_entity_poly.entity_id
_entity_poly.type
_entity_poly.pdbx_seq_one_letter_code
_entity_poly.pdbx_strand_id
1 'polypeptide(L)'
;MPDHDYLFCAGGSRPLPIDFPFTGLTPVVAVGSNRSPQQLQRKFGTSAVMAVTRAQLTDYDVVYSAHIARYGSVPACLFPSPQTTVEVWVNWLDTGQLADMHLTEAVGVNYDFIALPKGAVSGTGLGPRLAAHYYKSRRGALAIDGRPIALSAVTARQRQYLAYAQEDILRHVHQQHGTGAFITWLTAMIGDDPQRLRLTDRLSAAAINA
;
A
#
# COMPACT_ATOMS: atom_id res chain seq x y z
N MET A 1 -0.02 -16.21 -1.46
CA MET A 1 0.69 -15.12 -2.20
C MET A 1 2.07 -15.63 -2.57
N PRO A 2 2.60 -15.30 -3.78
CA PRO A 2 4.00 -15.61 -4.09
C PRO A 2 4.93 -14.95 -3.06
N ASP A 3 6.02 -15.64 -2.75
CA ASP A 3 7.10 -15.18 -1.85
C ASP A 3 8.41 -14.87 -2.62
N HIS A 4 8.32 -14.87 -3.94
CA HIS A 4 9.41 -14.63 -4.89
C HIS A 4 8.94 -13.72 -6.03
N ASP A 5 9.89 -13.16 -6.78
CA ASP A 5 9.61 -12.36 -7.98
C ASP A 5 8.77 -13.17 -8.97
N TYR A 6 7.73 -12.57 -9.52
CA TYR A 6 6.83 -13.29 -10.40
C TYR A 6 6.35 -12.42 -11.58
N LEU A 7 5.96 -13.11 -12.65
CA LEU A 7 5.22 -12.53 -13.75
C LEU A 7 3.72 -12.75 -13.51
N PHE A 8 2.96 -11.68 -13.35
CA PHE A 8 1.51 -11.73 -13.40
C PHE A 8 1.09 -11.92 -14.87
N CYS A 9 0.32 -12.94 -15.16
CA CYS A 9 -0.22 -13.22 -16.49
C CYS A 9 -1.39 -14.20 -16.39
N ALA A 10 -2.31 -14.15 -17.35
CA ALA A 10 -3.50 -15.01 -17.41
C ALA A 10 -4.28 -15.05 -16.07
N GLY A 11 -4.32 -13.92 -15.36
CA GLY A 11 -4.98 -13.80 -14.05
C GLY A 11 -4.30 -14.51 -12.87
N GLY A 12 -3.10 -15.08 -13.08
CA GLY A 12 -2.32 -15.80 -12.07
C GLY A 12 -0.89 -15.30 -11.95
N SER A 13 0.01 -16.17 -11.47
CA SER A 13 1.43 -15.86 -11.34
C SER A 13 2.28 -17.02 -11.89
N ARG A 14 3.41 -16.69 -12.50
CA ARG A 14 4.46 -17.59 -12.95
C ARG A 14 5.81 -17.09 -12.49
N PRO A 15 6.86 -17.91 -12.41
CA PRO A 15 8.22 -17.43 -12.16
C PRO A 15 8.59 -16.30 -13.13
N LEU A 16 9.22 -15.25 -12.62
CA LEU A 16 9.72 -14.16 -13.46
C LEU A 16 10.89 -14.67 -14.31
N PRO A 17 10.86 -14.49 -15.66
CA PRO A 17 12.01 -14.80 -16.51
C PRO A 17 13.25 -14.01 -16.08
N ILE A 18 14.43 -14.65 -16.13
CA ILE A 18 15.69 -14.05 -15.70
C ILE A 18 16.12 -12.85 -16.58
N ASP A 19 15.71 -12.88 -17.83
CA ASP A 19 15.99 -11.88 -18.86
C ASP A 19 14.80 -10.95 -19.13
N PHE A 20 13.89 -10.82 -18.17
CA PHE A 20 12.69 -9.97 -18.32
C PHE A 20 13.09 -8.52 -18.65
N PRO A 21 12.55 -7.92 -19.73
CA PRO A 21 12.92 -6.58 -20.15
C PRO A 21 12.20 -5.50 -19.31
N PHE A 22 12.90 -4.88 -18.39
CA PHE A 22 12.36 -3.79 -17.58
C PHE A 22 12.39 -2.42 -18.26
N THR A 23 13.06 -2.31 -19.40
CA THR A 23 13.21 -1.04 -20.15
C THR A 23 11.85 -0.50 -20.60
N GLY A 24 11.60 0.77 -20.35
CA GLY A 24 10.34 1.42 -20.73
C GLY A 24 9.19 1.21 -19.76
N LEU A 25 9.39 0.40 -18.70
CA LEU A 25 8.39 0.21 -17.65
C LEU A 25 8.62 1.18 -16.48
N THR A 26 7.53 1.58 -15.85
CA THR A 26 7.54 2.43 -14.64
C THR A 26 7.46 1.56 -13.40
N PRO A 27 8.47 1.57 -12.52
CA PRO A 27 8.42 0.85 -11.25
C PRO A 27 7.54 1.59 -10.24
N VAL A 28 6.52 0.90 -9.72
CA VAL A 28 5.58 1.42 -8.73
C VAL A 28 5.59 0.55 -7.49
N VAL A 29 5.94 1.14 -6.35
CA VAL A 29 5.99 0.43 -5.05
C VAL A 29 4.58 0.06 -4.60
N ALA A 30 4.41 -1.21 -4.25
CA ALA A 30 3.18 -1.80 -3.74
C ALA A 30 3.38 -2.28 -2.30
N VAL A 31 2.73 -1.60 -1.36
CA VAL A 31 2.83 -1.91 0.09
C VAL A 31 1.61 -2.64 0.65
N GLY A 32 0.52 -2.67 -0.11
CA GLY A 32 -0.74 -3.31 0.26
C GLY A 32 -1.09 -4.47 -0.66
N SER A 33 -2.36 -4.57 -1.02
CA SER A 33 -2.92 -5.66 -1.82
C SER A 33 -2.45 -5.68 -3.28
N ASN A 34 -1.92 -4.59 -3.83
CA ASN A 34 -1.43 -4.50 -5.22
C ASN A 34 -0.26 -5.44 -5.55
N ARG A 35 0.28 -6.13 -4.56
CA ARG A 35 1.28 -7.20 -4.72
C ARG A 35 0.66 -8.58 -4.95
N SER A 36 -0.66 -8.73 -4.89
CA SER A 36 -1.31 -10.03 -5.02
C SER A 36 -1.87 -10.26 -6.42
N PRO A 37 -1.67 -11.45 -7.02
CA PRO A 37 -2.23 -11.78 -8.33
C PRO A 37 -3.74 -11.57 -8.40
N GLN A 38 -4.48 -11.90 -7.32
CA GLN A 38 -5.93 -11.71 -7.25
C GLN A 38 -6.34 -10.23 -7.34
N GLN A 39 -5.59 -9.34 -6.72
CA GLN A 39 -5.87 -7.91 -6.80
C GLN A 39 -5.50 -7.35 -8.17
N LEU A 40 -4.38 -7.78 -8.73
CA LEU A 40 -3.97 -7.38 -10.08
C LEU A 40 -4.99 -7.87 -11.12
N GLN A 41 -5.52 -9.09 -10.97
CA GLN A 41 -6.59 -9.59 -11.83
C GLN A 41 -7.87 -8.74 -11.75
N ARG A 42 -8.25 -8.28 -10.56
CA ARG A 42 -9.41 -7.39 -10.38
C ARG A 42 -9.22 -6.04 -11.05
N LYS A 43 -7.98 -5.53 -11.06
CA LYS A 43 -7.66 -4.20 -11.63
C LYS A 43 -7.43 -4.23 -13.14
N PHE A 44 -6.74 -5.25 -13.64
CA PHE A 44 -6.22 -5.31 -15.01
C PHE A 44 -6.82 -6.43 -15.85
N GLY A 45 -7.65 -7.29 -15.25
CA GLY A 45 -8.20 -8.46 -15.94
C GLY A 45 -7.18 -9.58 -16.12
N THR A 46 -7.53 -10.55 -16.97
CA THR A 46 -6.69 -11.76 -17.21
C THR A 46 -5.69 -11.58 -18.35
N SER A 47 -5.86 -10.58 -19.21
CA SER A 47 -4.99 -10.34 -20.37
C SER A 47 -3.72 -9.56 -20.04
N ALA A 48 -3.68 -8.87 -18.90
CA ALA A 48 -2.51 -8.09 -18.51
C ALA A 48 -1.30 -8.99 -18.19
N VAL A 49 -0.12 -8.50 -18.57
CA VAL A 49 1.17 -9.11 -18.25
C VAL A 49 2.02 -8.08 -17.53
N MET A 50 2.55 -8.41 -16.34
CA MET A 50 3.24 -7.46 -15.49
C MET A 50 4.28 -8.18 -14.64
N ALA A 51 5.51 -7.67 -14.59
CA ALA A 51 6.48 -8.14 -13.60
C ALA A 51 6.16 -7.55 -12.22
N VAL A 52 6.27 -8.39 -11.20
CA VAL A 52 6.11 -8.00 -9.80
C VAL A 52 7.32 -8.53 -9.04
N THR A 53 8.15 -7.62 -8.54
CA THR A 53 9.43 -7.96 -7.94
C THR A 53 9.49 -7.55 -6.48
N ARG A 54 10.22 -8.31 -5.67
CA ARG A 54 10.54 -7.94 -4.29
C ARG A 54 11.61 -6.85 -4.28
N ALA A 55 11.51 -5.97 -3.32
CA ALA A 55 12.47 -4.90 -3.13
C ALA A 55 12.63 -4.54 -1.65
N GLN A 56 13.66 -3.80 -1.34
CA GLN A 56 13.85 -3.13 -0.05
C GLN A 56 13.74 -1.64 -0.24
N LEU A 57 13.01 -0.98 0.64
CA LEU A 57 12.87 0.47 0.69
C LEU A 57 13.51 0.98 1.98
N THR A 58 14.43 1.93 1.87
CA THR A 58 15.14 2.54 3.01
C THR A 58 14.55 3.91 3.35
N ASP A 59 14.67 4.28 4.63
CA ASP A 59 14.17 5.53 5.23
C ASP A 59 12.65 5.73 5.19
N TYR A 60 11.91 4.63 5.01
CA TYR A 60 10.45 4.58 5.07
C TYR A 60 9.97 3.38 5.87
N ASP A 61 8.77 3.49 6.41
CA ASP A 61 8.00 2.36 6.93
C ASP A 61 6.64 2.26 6.25
N VAL A 62 6.03 1.09 6.32
CA VAL A 62 4.66 0.86 5.88
C VAL A 62 3.76 1.02 7.09
N VAL A 63 2.95 2.06 7.07
CA VAL A 63 2.06 2.44 8.17
C VAL A 63 0.59 2.38 7.73
N TYR A 64 -0.32 2.46 8.68
CA TYR A 64 -1.75 2.58 8.41
C TYR A 64 -2.10 3.98 7.93
N SER A 65 -2.86 4.09 6.83
CA SER A 65 -3.43 5.34 6.36
C SER A 65 -4.68 5.70 7.16
N ALA A 66 -4.92 6.98 7.40
CA ALA A 66 -6.00 7.46 8.26
C ALA A 66 -7.38 7.40 7.61
N HIS A 67 -7.80 6.23 7.14
CA HIS A 67 -9.15 5.99 6.60
C HIS A 67 -9.57 4.52 6.68
N ILE A 68 -10.85 4.26 6.49
CA ILE A 68 -11.42 2.91 6.37
C ILE A 68 -11.77 2.65 4.90
N ALA A 69 -11.23 1.58 4.33
CA ALA A 69 -11.57 1.13 2.98
C ALA A 69 -12.99 0.56 2.91
N ARG A 70 -13.58 0.53 1.70
CA ARG A 70 -14.94 -0.01 1.48
C ARG A 70 -15.15 -1.44 1.96
N TYR A 71 -14.08 -2.24 2.02
CA TYR A 71 -14.10 -3.62 2.53
C TYR A 71 -13.71 -3.72 4.01
N GLY A 72 -13.72 -2.61 4.74
CA GLY A 72 -13.62 -2.58 6.21
C GLY A 72 -12.20 -2.64 6.77
N SER A 73 -11.16 -2.58 5.97
CA SER A 73 -9.77 -2.52 6.48
C SER A 73 -9.26 -1.09 6.61
N VAL A 74 -8.21 -0.91 7.40
CA VAL A 74 -7.37 0.29 7.40
C VAL A 74 -6.24 0.06 6.38
N PRO A 75 -6.19 0.83 5.27
CA PRO A 75 -5.19 0.59 4.23
C PRO A 75 -3.78 0.96 4.65
N ALA A 76 -2.80 0.39 3.91
CA ALA A 76 -1.40 0.70 4.07
C ALA A 76 -0.99 1.93 3.26
N CYS A 77 -0.03 2.71 3.79
CA CYS A 77 0.66 3.76 3.06
C CYS A 77 2.14 3.82 3.48
N LEU A 78 2.97 4.47 2.68
CA LEU A 78 4.35 4.76 3.05
C LEU A 78 4.42 6.02 3.91
N PHE A 79 5.32 6.00 4.89
CA PHE A 79 5.62 7.15 5.73
C PHE A 79 7.13 7.24 6.00
N PRO A 80 7.75 8.43 6.01
CA PRO A 80 9.17 8.59 6.31
C PRO A 80 9.52 7.99 7.68
N SER A 81 10.57 7.19 7.71
CA SER A 81 11.09 6.56 8.93
C SER A 81 12.60 6.37 8.79
N PRO A 82 13.40 7.36 9.18
CA PRO A 82 14.85 7.33 9.02
C PRO A 82 15.46 6.04 9.59
N GLN A 83 16.43 5.45 8.88
CA GLN A 83 17.12 4.19 9.20
C GLN A 83 16.25 2.93 9.12
N THR A 84 14.94 3.03 8.98
CA THR A 84 14.08 1.86 8.76
C THR A 84 14.27 1.33 7.34
N THR A 85 14.37 0.00 7.22
CA THR A 85 14.33 -0.69 5.92
C THR A 85 13.18 -1.67 5.93
N VAL A 86 12.27 -1.54 4.96
CA VAL A 86 11.11 -2.43 4.82
C VAL A 86 11.17 -3.26 3.55
N GLU A 87 10.62 -4.48 3.62
CA GLU A 87 10.35 -5.28 2.44
C GLU A 87 9.09 -4.77 1.74
N VAL A 88 9.23 -4.44 0.45
CA VAL A 88 8.13 -3.98 -0.40
C VAL A 88 8.11 -4.78 -1.70
N TRP A 89 7.09 -4.55 -2.49
CA TRP A 89 6.99 -5.08 -3.84
C TRP A 89 6.99 -3.94 -4.85
N VAL A 90 7.37 -4.24 -6.08
CA VAL A 90 7.39 -3.29 -7.19
C VAL A 90 6.61 -3.88 -8.35
N ASN A 91 5.56 -3.20 -8.76
CA ASN A 91 4.84 -3.49 -10.00
C ASN A 91 5.50 -2.72 -11.14
N TRP A 92 5.86 -3.42 -12.20
CA TRP A 92 6.49 -2.84 -13.39
C TRP A 92 5.43 -2.61 -14.44
N LEU A 93 5.00 -1.36 -14.58
CA LEU A 93 3.83 -0.97 -15.37
C LEU A 93 4.24 -0.34 -16.70
N ASP A 94 3.62 -0.75 -17.80
CA ASP A 94 3.64 0.03 -19.03
C ASP A 94 2.74 1.28 -18.90
N THR A 95 2.74 2.13 -19.93
CA THR A 95 1.99 3.39 -19.90
C THR A 95 0.48 3.19 -19.74
N GLY A 96 -0.10 2.16 -20.38
CA GLY A 96 -1.52 1.84 -20.28
C GLY A 96 -1.89 1.32 -18.90
N GLN A 97 -1.11 0.37 -18.39
CA GLN A 97 -1.27 -0.19 -17.03
C GLN A 97 -1.11 0.89 -15.95
N LEU A 98 -0.18 1.84 -16.14
CA LEU A 98 0.00 2.96 -15.21
C LEU A 98 -1.24 3.86 -15.20
N ALA A 99 -1.82 4.16 -16.35
CA ALA A 99 -3.06 4.94 -16.44
C ALA A 99 -4.23 4.23 -15.72
N ASP A 100 -4.40 2.93 -15.96
CA ASP A 100 -5.42 2.12 -15.27
C ASP A 100 -5.18 2.07 -13.76
N MET A 101 -3.92 1.95 -13.32
CA MET A 101 -3.58 1.99 -11.90
C MET A 101 -3.96 3.34 -11.29
N HIS A 102 -3.69 4.46 -11.96
CA HIS A 102 -4.07 5.80 -11.50
C HIS A 102 -5.58 5.93 -11.29
N LEU A 103 -6.39 5.38 -12.19
CA LEU A 103 -7.85 5.38 -12.05
C LEU A 103 -8.29 4.57 -10.83
N THR A 104 -7.73 3.36 -10.65
CA THR A 104 -8.12 2.48 -9.53
C THR A 104 -7.65 2.99 -8.16
N GLU A 105 -6.57 3.78 -8.11
CA GLU A 105 -6.09 4.44 -6.89
C GLU A 105 -6.76 5.80 -6.65
N ALA A 106 -7.60 6.28 -7.59
CA ALA A 106 -8.22 7.60 -7.53
C ALA A 106 -7.19 8.71 -7.25
N VAL A 107 -6.18 8.78 -8.13
CA VAL A 107 -5.12 9.82 -8.07
C VAL A 107 -5.75 11.21 -8.12
N GLY A 108 -5.26 12.13 -7.30
CA GLY A 108 -5.82 13.47 -7.12
C GLY A 108 -6.98 13.54 -6.10
N VAL A 109 -7.56 12.39 -5.71
CA VAL A 109 -8.63 12.30 -4.70
C VAL A 109 -8.13 11.61 -3.43
N ASN A 110 -7.69 10.36 -3.53
CA ASN A 110 -7.22 9.58 -2.37
C ASN A 110 -5.71 9.54 -2.25
N TYR A 111 -5.03 9.60 -3.39
CA TYR A 111 -3.57 9.49 -3.45
C TYR A 111 -2.96 10.50 -4.42
N ASP A 112 -1.71 10.86 -4.16
CA ASP A 112 -0.82 11.55 -5.08
C ASP A 112 0.23 10.55 -5.59
N PHE A 113 0.54 10.58 -6.90
CA PHE A 113 1.57 9.76 -7.49
C PHE A 113 2.90 10.51 -7.47
N ILE A 114 3.85 10.04 -6.67
CA ILE A 114 5.13 10.72 -6.45
C ILE A 114 6.32 9.77 -6.62
N ALA A 115 7.45 10.36 -7.05
CA ALA A 115 8.72 9.65 -7.13
C ALA A 115 9.37 9.53 -5.73
N LEU A 116 9.91 8.37 -5.42
CA LEU A 116 10.81 8.18 -4.29
C LEU A 116 12.21 8.72 -4.63
N PRO A 117 13.01 9.10 -3.64
CA PRO A 117 14.41 9.45 -3.85
C PRO A 117 15.14 8.33 -4.62
N LYS A 118 16.01 8.72 -5.56
CA LYS A 118 16.81 7.75 -6.32
C LYS A 118 17.65 6.92 -5.37
N GLY A 119 17.64 5.59 -5.55
CA GLY A 119 18.37 4.67 -4.70
C GLY A 119 17.69 4.32 -3.37
N ALA A 120 16.54 4.93 -3.03
CA ALA A 120 15.79 4.54 -1.84
C ALA A 120 15.20 3.13 -1.95
N VAL A 121 14.91 2.67 -3.17
CA VAL A 121 14.42 1.32 -3.45
C VAL A 121 15.51 0.53 -4.15
N SER A 122 15.78 -0.68 -3.67
CA SER A 122 16.71 -1.64 -4.27
C SER A 122 16.06 -3.00 -4.45
N GLY A 123 16.32 -3.65 -5.58
CA GLY A 123 15.74 -4.95 -5.92
C GLY A 123 15.89 -5.28 -7.41
N THR A 124 15.28 -6.37 -7.84
CA THR A 124 15.35 -6.85 -9.22
C THR A 124 14.85 -5.79 -10.22
N GLY A 125 15.64 -5.51 -11.25
CA GLY A 125 15.34 -4.51 -12.28
C GLY A 125 15.60 -3.07 -11.87
N LEU A 126 15.84 -2.78 -10.58
CA LEU A 126 16.08 -1.43 -10.07
C LEU A 126 17.56 -1.08 -10.14
N GLY A 127 17.94 -0.25 -11.09
CA GLY A 127 19.26 0.35 -11.13
C GLY A 127 19.36 1.59 -10.22
N PRO A 128 20.58 2.02 -9.83
CA PRO A 128 20.81 3.12 -8.87
C PRO A 128 20.30 4.49 -9.35
N ARG A 129 20.03 4.63 -10.64
CA ARG A 129 19.52 5.87 -11.25
C ARG A 129 18.02 5.87 -11.52
N LEU A 130 17.35 4.72 -11.37
CA LEU A 130 15.92 4.60 -11.61
C LEU A 130 15.16 5.04 -10.35
N ALA A 131 14.25 5.99 -10.50
CA ALA A 131 13.34 6.37 -9.43
C ALA A 131 12.11 5.46 -9.48
N ALA A 132 11.82 4.76 -8.39
CA ALA A 132 10.52 4.13 -8.21
C ALA A 132 9.50 5.18 -7.76
N HIS A 133 8.23 4.90 -8.04
CA HIS A 133 7.11 5.75 -7.67
C HIS A 133 6.22 5.04 -6.63
N TYR A 134 5.38 5.81 -5.96
CA TYR A 134 4.38 5.26 -5.05
C TYR A 134 3.14 6.15 -4.97
N TYR A 135 2.08 5.60 -4.43
CA TYR A 135 0.85 6.32 -4.15
C TYR A 135 0.87 6.85 -2.71
N LYS A 136 1.17 8.15 -2.56
CA LYS A 136 1.16 8.83 -1.27
C LYS A 136 -0.28 9.09 -0.85
N SER A 137 -0.68 8.62 0.33
CA SER A 137 -2.02 8.87 0.85
C SER A 137 -2.24 10.36 1.13
N ARG A 138 -3.32 10.92 0.62
CA ARG A 138 -3.80 12.29 0.95
C ARG A 138 -4.52 12.34 2.30
N ARG A 139 -4.77 11.17 2.92
CA ARG A 139 -5.42 11.05 4.22
C ARG A 139 -4.44 11.11 5.40
N GLY A 140 -3.14 11.11 5.12
CA GLY A 140 -2.10 11.03 6.14
C GLY A 140 -1.97 9.65 6.77
N ALA A 141 -1.06 9.52 7.74
CA ALA A 141 -0.86 8.32 8.52
C ALA A 141 -1.75 8.31 9.77
N LEU A 142 -2.40 7.17 10.04
CA LEU A 142 -3.14 6.96 11.27
C LEU A 142 -2.17 7.01 12.46
N ALA A 143 -2.53 7.79 13.48
CA ALA A 143 -1.70 8.02 14.63
C ALA A 143 -2.34 7.50 15.93
N ILE A 144 -1.50 6.98 16.81
CA ILE A 144 -1.80 6.73 18.23
C ILE A 144 -0.77 7.49 19.05
N ASP A 145 -1.21 8.29 20.00
CA ASP A 145 -0.36 9.14 20.84
C ASP A 145 0.62 10.01 20.03
N GLY A 146 0.14 10.56 18.90
CA GLY A 146 0.92 11.43 18.04
C GLY A 146 2.01 10.73 17.21
N ARG A 147 1.97 9.39 17.07
CA ARG A 147 2.93 8.63 16.27
C ARG A 147 2.22 7.72 15.25
N PRO A 148 2.77 7.60 14.02
CA PRO A 148 2.27 6.64 13.06
C PRO A 148 2.34 5.21 13.59
N ILE A 149 1.43 4.37 13.14
CA ILE A 149 1.39 2.94 13.50
C ILE A 149 1.72 2.10 12.28
N ALA A 150 2.78 1.29 12.38
CA ALA A 150 3.25 0.42 11.32
C ALA A 150 2.40 -0.87 11.21
N LEU A 151 2.41 -1.46 10.01
CA LEU A 151 1.80 -2.77 9.77
C LEU A 151 2.77 -3.87 10.25
N SER A 152 2.36 -4.67 11.25
CA SER A 152 3.17 -5.78 11.74
C SER A 152 3.38 -6.88 10.70
N ALA A 153 2.48 -7.02 9.74
CA ALA A 153 2.58 -7.99 8.65
C ALA A 153 3.66 -7.65 7.59
N VAL A 154 4.29 -6.47 7.69
CA VAL A 154 5.38 -6.07 6.80
C VAL A 154 6.70 -6.23 7.54
N THR A 155 7.61 -7.01 6.95
CA THR A 155 8.96 -7.21 7.49
C THR A 155 9.75 -5.90 7.42
N ALA A 156 10.30 -5.49 8.55
CA ALA A 156 11.13 -4.28 8.64
C ALA A 156 12.32 -4.51 9.56
N ARG A 157 13.42 -3.81 9.25
CA ARG A 157 14.60 -3.70 10.11
C ARG A 157 14.70 -2.28 10.65
N GLN A 158 15.13 -2.13 11.90
CA GLN A 158 15.31 -0.84 12.59
C GLN A 158 14.02 0.03 12.58
N ARG A 159 12.85 -0.63 12.70
CA ARG A 159 11.55 0.04 12.74
C ARG A 159 11.46 1.00 13.92
N GLN A 160 11.02 2.22 13.64
CA GLN A 160 10.87 3.30 14.62
C GLN A 160 9.45 3.38 15.21
N TYR A 161 8.46 2.86 14.49
CA TYR A 161 7.04 2.94 14.88
C TYR A 161 6.56 1.64 15.50
N LEU A 162 5.63 1.75 16.47
CA LEU A 162 4.91 0.59 16.98
C LEU A 162 4.17 -0.10 15.83
N ALA A 163 4.14 -1.41 15.85
CA ALA A 163 3.52 -2.20 14.79
C ALA A 163 2.31 -2.97 15.33
N TYR A 164 1.17 -2.81 14.68
CA TYR A 164 -0.08 -3.46 15.01
C TYR A 164 -0.51 -4.39 13.87
N ALA A 165 -1.23 -5.47 14.22
CA ALA A 165 -1.96 -6.24 13.22
C ALA A 165 -3.22 -5.49 12.77
N GLN A 166 -3.79 -5.88 11.61
CA GLN A 166 -4.99 -5.25 11.05
C GLN A 166 -6.18 -5.29 12.02
N GLU A 167 -6.35 -6.38 12.77
CA GLU A 167 -7.44 -6.51 13.73
C GLU A 167 -7.24 -5.57 14.92
N ASP A 168 -6.01 -5.47 15.42
CA ASP A 168 -5.69 -4.63 16.59
C ASP A 168 -5.95 -3.16 16.29
N ILE A 169 -5.53 -2.68 15.10
CA ILE A 169 -5.78 -1.29 14.71
C ILE A 169 -7.27 -1.02 14.50
N LEU A 170 -8.02 -1.97 13.93
CA LEU A 170 -9.48 -1.84 13.79
C LEU A 170 -10.18 -1.80 15.15
N ARG A 171 -9.75 -2.64 16.11
CA ARG A 171 -10.27 -2.62 17.48
C ARG A 171 -9.94 -1.31 18.18
N HIS A 172 -8.72 -0.79 17.99
CA HIS A 172 -8.36 0.53 18.51
C HIS A 172 -9.26 1.64 17.94
N VAL A 173 -9.46 1.67 16.63
CA VAL A 173 -10.37 2.65 15.99
C VAL A 173 -11.81 2.51 16.51
N HIS A 174 -12.27 1.26 16.69
CA HIS A 174 -13.58 1.01 17.29
C HIS A 174 -13.68 1.52 18.72
N GLN A 175 -12.69 1.29 19.57
CA GLN A 175 -12.66 1.78 20.97
C GLN A 175 -12.73 3.32 21.04
N GLN A 176 -12.13 4.02 20.10
CA GLN A 176 -12.10 5.49 20.08
C GLN A 176 -13.33 6.13 19.42
N HIS A 177 -13.92 5.47 18.42
CA HIS A 177 -14.91 6.09 17.53
C HIS A 177 -16.17 5.25 17.31
N GLY A 178 -16.17 3.98 17.74
CA GLY A 178 -17.28 3.05 17.54
C GLY A 178 -18.26 3.04 18.70
N THR A 179 -19.40 2.41 18.45
CA THR A 179 -20.42 2.10 19.46
C THR A 179 -20.92 0.67 19.27
N GLY A 180 -21.36 0.05 20.35
CA GLY A 180 -21.86 -1.31 20.33
C GLY A 180 -20.79 -2.38 20.09
N ALA A 181 -21.18 -3.56 19.64
CA ALA A 181 -20.27 -4.66 19.41
C ALA A 181 -19.37 -4.42 18.20
N PHE A 182 -18.09 -4.77 18.29
CA PHE A 182 -17.07 -4.57 17.25
C PHE A 182 -17.49 -5.11 15.87
N ILE A 183 -18.02 -6.34 15.82
CA ILE A 183 -18.45 -6.95 14.54
C ILE A 183 -19.63 -6.20 13.92
N THR A 184 -20.59 -5.76 14.73
CA THR A 184 -21.74 -4.97 14.25
C THR A 184 -21.26 -3.64 13.68
N TRP A 185 -20.36 -2.95 14.40
CA TRP A 185 -19.76 -1.71 13.94
C TRP A 185 -18.97 -1.91 12.64
N LEU A 186 -18.14 -2.95 12.55
CA LEU A 186 -17.34 -3.21 11.34
C LEU A 186 -18.21 -3.53 10.13
N THR A 187 -19.28 -4.31 10.33
CA THR A 187 -20.27 -4.59 9.28
C THR A 187 -20.94 -3.31 8.79
N ALA A 188 -21.29 -2.39 9.69
CA ALA A 188 -21.82 -1.09 9.33
C ALA A 188 -20.81 -0.26 8.52
N MET A 189 -19.52 -0.28 8.86
CA MET A 189 -18.48 0.42 8.08
C MET A 189 -18.36 -0.11 6.63
N ILE A 190 -18.66 -1.38 6.41
CA ILE A 190 -18.68 -1.99 5.07
C ILE A 190 -19.96 -1.63 4.30
N GLY A 191 -21.11 -1.63 4.97
CA GLY A 191 -22.44 -1.46 4.36
C GLY A 191 -22.93 -0.02 4.25
N ASP A 192 -22.39 0.91 5.06
CA ASP A 192 -22.85 2.30 5.13
C ASP A 192 -21.72 3.26 4.72
N ASP A 193 -21.70 3.66 3.45
CA ASP A 193 -20.73 4.62 2.91
C ASP A 193 -20.74 5.97 3.68
N PRO A 194 -21.86 6.63 3.98
CA PRO A 194 -21.90 7.84 4.76
C PRO A 194 -21.27 7.71 6.15
N GLN A 195 -21.50 6.62 6.87
CA GLN A 195 -20.91 6.39 8.19
C GLN A 195 -19.39 6.19 8.09
N ARG A 196 -18.93 5.38 7.12
CA ARG A 196 -17.51 5.16 6.86
C ARG A 196 -16.78 6.46 6.47
N LEU A 197 -17.39 7.29 5.62
CA LEU A 197 -16.79 8.58 5.20
C LEU A 197 -16.67 9.55 6.37
N ARG A 198 -17.71 9.68 7.22
CA ARG A 198 -17.62 10.51 8.44
C ARG A 198 -16.52 10.05 9.39
N LEU A 199 -16.33 8.74 9.53
CA LEU A 199 -15.22 8.20 10.33
C LEU A 199 -13.88 8.52 9.68
N THR A 200 -13.75 8.32 8.36
CA THR A 200 -12.56 8.65 7.59
C THR A 200 -12.17 10.13 7.77
N ASP A 201 -13.12 11.04 7.71
CA ASP A 201 -12.85 12.48 7.89
C ASP A 201 -12.31 12.78 9.30
N ARG A 202 -12.86 12.12 10.33
CA ARG A 202 -12.34 12.25 11.71
C ARG A 202 -10.91 11.70 11.85
N LEU A 203 -10.65 10.51 11.29
CA LEU A 203 -9.31 9.92 11.31
C LEU A 203 -8.29 10.79 10.57
N SER A 204 -8.67 11.31 9.38
CA SER A 204 -7.81 12.18 8.58
C SER A 204 -7.54 13.53 9.26
N ALA A 205 -8.50 14.07 10.01
CA ALA A 205 -8.31 15.32 10.77
C ALA A 205 -7.29 15.17 11.91
N ALA A 206 -7.10 13.96 12.45
CA ALA A 206 -6.13 13.64 13.50
C ALA A 206 -4.85 12.97 12.94
N ALA A 207 -4.71 12.88 11.63
CA ALA A 207 -3.61 12.16 10.97
C ALA A 207 -2.31 12.97 10.99
N ILE A 208 -1.20 12.24 10.91
CA ILE A 208 0.12 12.86 10.70
C ILE A 208 0.41 12.89 9.20
N ASN A 209 0.79 14.05 8.71
CA ASN A 209 1.21 14.25 7.33
C ASN A 209 2.74 14.26 7.22
N ALA A 210 3.27 13.65 6.12
CA ALA A 210 4.69 13.61 5.80
C ALA A 210 5.05 14.69 4.78
#